data_38b8c7e2ea6f5a3e5965122348d2fa84
#
_entry.id   38b8c7e2ea6f5a3e5965122348d2fa84
#
_cell.length_a   1.000
_cell.length_b   1.000
_cell.length_c   1.000
_cell.angle_alpha   90.00
_cell.angle_beta   90.00
_cell.angle_gamma   90.00
#
_symmetry.space_group_name_H-M   'P 1'
#
loop_
_entity.id
_entity.type
_entity.pdbx_description
1 polymer ?
#
loop_
_entity_poly.entity_id
_entity_poly.type
_entity_poly.pdbx_seq_one_letter_code
_entity_poly.pdbx_strand_id
1 'polypeptide(L)'
;MKKIALFIVALMAIVACSEKKEAGPFNYRGLAFSMPAQQLVDSMLARGFAVDSVASDSGRTVVLANPAEPYRVLVAFDGDKLQAVQENYVVSSNDSTRMLWQQLRDGLEKELGAWPDCPMLKEDHKIANFDASDGFISVILENTYTPTLTVQYTPKKEAAK
;
A
#
# COMPACT_ATOMS: atom_id res chain seq x y z
N MET A 1 -45.83 -17.05 -51.86
CA MET A 1 -46.03 -16.71 -50.42
C MET A 1 -44.74 -16.96 -49.68
N LYS A 2 -43.94 -15.92 -49.45
CA LYS A 2 -42.62 -15.99 -48.79
C LYS A 2 -42.80 -15.65 -47.31
N LYS A 3 -42.53 -16.60 -46.42
CA LYS A 3 -42.55 -16.40 -44.98
C LYS A 3 -41.23 -15.72 -44.55
N ILE A 4 -41.33 -14.48 -44.13
CA ILE A 4 -40.23 -13.72 -43.55
C ILE A 4 -40.18 -14.10 -42.08
N ALA A 5 -39.14 -14.85 -41.69
CA ALA A 5 -38.85 -15.13 -40.29
C ALA A 5 -38.11 -13.92 -39.69
N LEU A 6 -38.76 -13.25 -38.74
CA LEU A 6 -38.22 -12.12 -38.01
C LEU A 6 -37.31 -12.68 -36.91
N PHE A 7 -35.99 -12.56 -37.08
CA PHE A 7 -35.02 -12.88 -36.04
C PHE A 7 -34.92 -11.67 -35.10
N ILE A 8 -35.55 -11.78 -33.95
CA ILE A 8 -35.34 -10.83 -32.84
C ILE A 8 -34.06 -11.27 -32.12
N VAL A 9 -32.96 -10.62 -32.44
CA VAL A 9 -31.73 -10.74 -31.65
C VAL A 9 -31.91 -9.91 -30.39
N ALA A 10 -32.24 -10.58 -29.28
CA ALA A 10 -32.23 -9.95 -27.96
C ALA A 10 -30.75 -9.67 -27.57
N LEU A 11 -30.32 -8.43 -27.72
CA LEU A 11 -29.03 -7.95 -27.24
C LEU A 11 -29.13 -7.86 -25.72
N MET A 12 -28.78 -8.94 -25.00
CA MET A 12 -28.57 -8.87 -23.58
C MET A 12 -27.31 -8.03 -23.35
N ALA A 13 -27.50 -6.76 -23.04
CA ALA A 13 -26.48 -5.94 -22.47
C ALA A 13 -26.14 -6.54 -21.07
N ILE A 14 -25.09 -7.34 -21.03
CA ILE A 14 -24.46 -7.74 -19.76
C ILE A 14 -23.86 -6.46 -19.22
N VAL A 15 -24.60 -5.79 -18.34
CA VAL A 15 -24.03 -4.79 -17.45
C VAL A 15 -23.14 -5.59 -16.49
N ALA A 16 -21.89 -5.79 -16.89
CA ALA A 16 -20.85 -6.20 -15.97
C ALA A 16 -20.65 -5.03 -15.01
N CYS A 17 -21.45 -4.98 -13.94
CA CYS A 17 -20.99 -4.33 -12.73
C CYS A 17 -19.68 -5.03 -12.40
N SER A 18 -18.56 -4.36 -12.64
CA SER A 18 -17.29 -4.79 -12.10
C SER A 18 -17.43 -4.67 -10.58
N GLU A 19 -17.87 -5.75 -9.95
CA GLU A 19 -17.76 -5.90 -8.52
C GLU A 19 -16.29 -5.60 -8.20
N LYS A 20 -16.06 -4.57 -7.40
CA LYS A 20 -14.75 -4.21 -6.90
C LYS A 20 -14.27 -5.43 -6.13
N LYS A 21 -13.42 -6.26 -6.75
CA LYS A 21 -12.93 -7.49 -6.16
C LYS A 21 -12.18 -7.07 -4.92
N GLU A 22 -12.70 -7.42 -3.74
CA GLU A 22 -11.99 -7.16 -2.49
C GLU A 22 -10.64 -7.86 -2.58
N ALA A 23 -9.58 -7.08 -2.37
CA ALA A 23 -8.25 -7.65 -2.28
C ALA A 23 -8.19 -8.58 -1.06
N GLY A 24 -7.50 -9.72 -1.19
CA GLY A 24 -7.24 -10.62 -0.08
C GLY A 24 -6.45 -9.93 1.05
N PRO A 25 -6.16 -10.63 2.16
CA PRO A 25 -5.35 -10.08 3.23
C PRO A 25 -3.95 -9.75 2.69
N PHE A 26 -3.44 -8.58 3.08
CA PHE A 26 -2.09 -8.15 2.76
C PHE A 26 -1.18 -8.35 3.96
N ASN A 27 -0.09 -9.04 3.75
CA ASN A 27 0.94 -9.21 4.75
C ASN A 27 2.10 -8.27 4.47
N TYR A 28 2.43 -7.36 5.40
CA TYR A 28 3.60 -6.52 5.26
C TYR A 28 4.86 -7.38 5.23
N ARG A 29 5.42 -7.58 4.04
CA ARG A 29 6.62 -8.43 3.82
C ARG A 29 6.52 -9.82 4.47
N GLY A 30 5.35 -10.44 4.41
CA GLY A 30 5.04 -11.73 5.04
C GLY A 30 4.71 -11.65 6.54
N LEU A 31 4.54 -10.46 7.10
CA LEU A 31 4.15 -10.21 8.47
C LEU A 31 2.71 -9.70 8.51
N ALA A 32 1.84 -10.39 9.23
CA ALA A 32 0.43 -10.01 9.31
C ALA A 32 0.22 -8.71 10.09
N PHE A 33 -0.72 -7.88 9.68
CA PHE A 33 -1.06 -6.64 10.41
C PHE A 33 -1.64 -6.88 11.81
N SER A 34 -2.17 -8.06 12.08
CA SER A 34 -2.63 -8.47 13.42
C SER A 34 -1.50 -8.81 14.39
N MET A 35 -0.24 -8.84 13.90
CA MET A 35 0.94 -9.11 14.72
C MET A 35 1.16 -7.97 15.72
N PRO A 36 1.57 -8.27 16.99
CA PRO A 36 2.00 -7.26 17.94
C PRO A 36 3.14 -6.41 17.37
N ALA A 37 3.12 -5.10 17.63
CA ALA A 37 4.11 -4.16 17.07
C ALA A 37 5.56 -4.57 17.42
N GLN A 38 5.80 -5.03 18.65
CA GLN A 38 7.12 -5.50 19.06
C GLN A 38 7.60 -6.70 18.24
N GLN A 39 6.73 -7.65 17.96
CA GLN A 39 7.07 -8.82 17.14
C GLN A 39 7.40 -8.43 15.68
N LEU A 40 6.73 -7.40 15.15
CA LEU A 40 7.08 -6.86 13.84
C LEU A 40 8.49 -6.23 13.87
N VAL A 41 8.78 -5.42 14.87
CA VAL A 41 10.12 -4.81 15.06
C VAL A 41 11.19 -5.91 15.17
N ASP A 42 10.99 -6.92 16.01
CA ASP A 42 11.94 -8.04 16.20
C ASP A 42 12.17 -8.80 14.89
N SER A 43 11.11 -9.01 14.10
CA SER A 43 11.19 -9.64 12.80
C SER A 43 12.00 -8.82 11.79
N MET A 44 11.90 -7.49 11.85
CA MET A 44 12.69 -6.60 11.00
C MET A 44 14.16 -6.55 11.44
N LEU A 45 14.44 -6.57 12.76
CA LEU A 45 15.80 -6.69 13.29
C LEU A 45 16.46 -7.99 12.82
N ALA A 46 15.74 -9.11 12.85
CA ALA A 46 16.23 -10.39 12.35
C ALA A 46 16.55 -10.37 10.83
N ARG A 47 16.00 -9.43 10.08
CA ARG A 47 16.27 -9.20 8.65
C ARG A 47 17.40 -8.20 8.38
N GLY A 48 18.14 -7.80 9.42
CA GLY A 48 19.28 -6.89 9.29
C GLY A 48 18.96 -5.40 9.39
N PHE A 49 17.73 -5.04 9.78
CA PHE A 49 17.44 -3.66 10.16
C PHE A 49 18.02 -3.35 11.55
N ALA A 50 18.33 -2.09 11.78
CA ALA A 50 18.75 -1.59 13.08
C ALA A 50 17.86 -0.42 13.52
N VAL A 51 17.65 -0.26 14.82
CA VAL A 51 16.89 0.87 15.36
C VAL A 51 17.70 2.15 15.23
N ASP A 52 17.10 3.16 14.59
CA ASP A 52 17.60 4.54 14.63
C ASP A 52 17.06 5.20 15.89
N SER A 53 17.87 5.20 16.95
CA SER A 53 17.47 5.72 18.27
C SER A 53 17.27 7.24 18.30
N VAL A 54 17.87 7.97 17.35
CA VAL A 54 17.72 9.42 17.24
C VAL A 54 16.38 9.79 16.59
N ALA A 55 15.95 9.01 15.62
CA ALA A 55 14.70 9.22 14.90
C ALA A 55 13.48 8.57 15.58
N SER A 56 13.71 7.66 16.55
CA SER A 56 12.66 6.94 17.26
C SER A 56 12.12 7.75 18.45
N ASP A 57 10.79 7.73 18.65
CA ASP A 57 10.14 8.26 19.83
C ASP A 57 9.78 7.10 20.78
N SER A 58 10.37 7.11 21.98
CA SER A 58 10.18 6.06 22.98
C SER A 58 8.72 5.97 23.40
N GLY A 59 8.04 4.92 22.95
CA GLY A 59 6.67 4.58 23.34
C GLY A 59 5.60 4.73 22.26
N ARG A 60 5.90 5.26 21.07
CA ARG A 60 4.93 5.43 19.98
C ARG A 60 5.43 5.07 18.60
N THR A 61 6.73 5.25 18.36
CA THR A 61 7.30 5.08 17.03
C THR A 61 8.71 4.52 17.11
N VAL A 62 8.98 3.47 16.35
CA VAL A 62 10.33 2.94 16.12
C VAL A 62 10.70 3.18 14.66
N VAL A 63 11.85 3.79 14.44
CA VAL A 63 12.43 3.95 13.09
C VAL A 63 13.53 2.91 12.91
N LEU A 64 13.43 2.16 11.83
CA LEU A 64 14.34 1.09 11.47
C LEU A 64 15.03 1.43 10.15
N ALA A 65 16.34 1.20 10.09
CA ALA A 65 17.15 1.40 8.90
C ALA A 65 18.00 0.16 8.62
N ASN A 66 18.15 -0.16 7.33
CA ASN A 66 19.10 -1.14 6.83
C ASN A 66 19.89 -0.49 5.68
N PRO A 67 21.22 -0.38 5.76
CA PRO A 67 22.02 0.24 4.70
C PRO A 67 21.94 -0.48 3.33
N ALA A 68 21.51 -1.74 3.32
CA ALA A 68 21.29 -2.49 2.08
C ALA A 68 19.96 -2.20 1.40
N GLU A 69 19.03 -1.50 2.09
CA GLU A 69 17.70 -1.20 1.59
C GLU A 69 17.57 0.28 1.21
N PRO A 70 16.85 0.61 0.12
CA PRO A 70 16.68 1.99 -0.32
C PRO A 70 15.61 2.76 0.45
N TYR A 71 15.18 2.27 1.62
CA TYR A 71 14.13 2.88 2.45
C TYR A 71 14.39 2.69 3.94
N ARG A 72 13.76 3.55 4.73
CA ARG A 72 13.63 3.39 6.18
C ARG A 72 12.22 2.96 6.50
N VAL A 73 12.06 2.17 7.56
CA VAL A 73 10.76 1.70 8.04
C VAL A 73 10.44 2.42 9.35
N LEU A 74 9.27 3.04 9.40
CA LEU A 74 8.71 3.63 10.60
C LEU A 74 7.55 2.75 11.05
N VAL A 75 7.61 2.25 12.27
CA VAL A 75 6.56 1.44 12.91
C VAL A 75 5.90 2.29 13.98
N ALA A 76 4.65 2.67 13.77
CA ALA A 76 3.83 3.40 14.74
C ALA A 76 2.93 2.44 15.51
N PHE A 77 2.82 2.62 16.83
CA PHE A 77 2.05 1.74 17.70
C PHE A 77 1.43 2.51 18.88
N ASP A 78 0.43 1.89 19.49
CA ASP A 78 -0.21 2.33 20.72
C ASP A 78 -0.32 1.12 21.66
N GLY A 79 0.49 1.11 22.72
CA GLY A 79 0.74 -0.10 23.49
C GLY A 79 1.30 -1.20 22.60
N ASP A 80 0.70 -2.37 22.57
CA ASP A 80 1.10 -3.49 21.73
C ASP A 80 0.45 -3.47 20.31
N LYS A 81 -0.44 -2.50 20.05
CA LYS A 81 -1.21 -2.45 18.80
C LYS A 81 -0.48 -1.69 17.73
N LEU A 82 -0.27 -2.34 16.60
CA LEU A 82 0.24 -1.71 15.40
C LEU A 82 -0.79 -0.67 14.89
N GLN A 83 -0.34 0.58 14.68
CA GLN A 83 -1.15 1.66 14.12
C GLN A 83 -0.84 1.89 12.64
N ALA A 84 0.44 1.85 12.28
CA ALA A 84 0.88 1.98 10.90
C ALA A 84 2.30 1.44 10.73
N VAL A 85 2.62 1.01 9.51
CA VAL A 85 3.99 0.83 9.04
C VAL A 85 4.19 1.75 7.86
N GLN A 86 5.29 2.50 7.82
CA GLN A 86 5.60 3.42 6.75
C GLN A 86 7.00 3.17 6.22
N GLU A 87 7.12 2.99 4.92
CA GLU A 87 8.40 2.95 4.22
C GLU A 87 8.68 4.31 3.60
N ASN A 88 9.79 4.95 3.99
CA ASN A 88 10.25 6.20 3.42
C ASN A 88 11.43 5.91 2.52
N TYR A 89 11.24 6.05 1.22
CA TYR A 89 12.25 5.74 0.21
C TYR A 89 13.25 6.88 0.07
N VAL A 90 14.51 6.52 -0.08
CA VAL A 90 15.57 7.45 -0.46
C VAL A 90 15.53 7.63 -1.97
N VAL A 91 15.19 8.82 -2.41
CA VAL A 91 15.08 9.17 -3.83
C VAL A 91 16.01 10.31 -4.18
N SER A 92 16.54 10.31 -5.41
CA SER A 92 17.59 11.26 -5.83
C SER A 92 17.09 12.34 -6.81
N SER A 93 15.96 12.11 -7.48
CA SER A 93 15.40 13.04 -8.46
C SER A 93 13.89 12.82 -8.62
N ASN A 94 13.22 13.82 -9.19
CA ASN A 94 11.79 13.73 -9.49
C ASN A 94 11.48 12.59 -10.49
N ASP A 95 12.35 12.36 -11.47
CA ASP A 95 12.13 11.30 -12.45
C ASP A 95 12.28 9.91 -11.82
N SER A 96 13.33 9.69 -11.01
CA SER A 96 13.50 8.43 -10.30
C SER A 96 12.34 8.15 -9.34
N THR A 97 11.81 9.20 -8.69
CA THR A 97 10.66 9.08 -7.79
C THR A 97 9.39 8.68 -8.53
N ARG A 98 9.13 9.27 -9.71
CA ARG A 98 7.97 8.91 -10.56
C ARG A 98 8.06 7.46 -11.05
N MET A 99 9.24 7.03 -11.48
CA MET A 99 9.47 5.65 -11.92
C MET A 99 9.25 4.65 -10.77
N LEU A 100 9.82 4.94 -9.60
CA LEU A 100 9.69 4.07 -8.44
C LEU A 100 8.24 4.02 -7.93
N TRP A 101 7.52 5.15 -7.95
CA TRP A 101 6.09 5.18 -7.63
C TRP A 101 5.29 4.24 -8.53
N GLN A 102 5.56 4.29 -9.85
CA GLN A 102 4.92 3.42 -10.82
C GLN A 102 5.20 1.94 -10.51
N GLN A 103 6.46 1.59 -10.27
CA GLN A 103 6.88 0.22 -9.95
C GLN A 103 6.21 -0.31 -8.68
N LEU A 104 6.15 0.50 -7.62
CA LEU A 104 5.51 0.13 -6.36
C LEU A 104 4.01 -0.06 -6.52
N ARG A 105 3.33 0.87 -7.21
CA ARG A 105 1.91 0.76 -7.52
C ARG A 105 1.62 -0.52 -8.31
N ASP A 106 2.33 -0.76 -9.42
CA ASP A 106 2.11 -1.91 -10.29
C ASP A 106 2.44 -3.23 -9.59
N GLY A 107 3.45 -3.23 -8.71
CA GLY A 107 3.80 -4.36 -7.87
C GLY A 107 2.68 -4.74 -6.91
N LEU A 108 2.13 -3.75 -6.19
CA LEU A 108 1.01 -3.94 -5.26
C LEU A 108 -0.27 -4.36 -5.99
N GLU A 109 -0.57 -3.76 -7.15
CA GLU A 109 -1.71 -4.16 -7.98
C GLU A 109 -1.63 -5.65 -8.37
N LYS A 110 -0.45 -6.11 -8.78
CA LYS A 110 -0.21 -7.50 -9.11
C LYS A 110 -0.32 -8.43 -7.89
N GLU A 111 0.23 -8.02 -6.76
CA GLU A 111 0.24 -8.80 -5.52
C GLU A 111 -1.18 -8.95 -4.94
N LEU A 112 -1.93 -7.85 -4.88
CA LEU A 112 -3.28 -7.81 -4.33
C LEU A 112 -4.34 -8.33 -5.32
N GLY A 113 -4.04 -8.34 -6.61
CA GLY A 113 -5.01 -8.66 -7.67
C GLY A 113 -6.15 -7.64 -7.76
N ALA A 114 -5.92 -6.40 -7.30
CA ALA A 114 -6.90 -5.35 -7.23
C ALA A 114 -6.34 -4.02 -7.72
N TRP A 115 -7.16 -3.21 -8.39
CA TRP A 115 -6.80 -1.87 -8.86
C TRP A 115 -6.82 -0.86 -7.72
N PRO A 116 -5.83 0.05 -7.66
CA PRO A 116 -5.85 1.12 -6.68
C PRO A 116 -6.90 2.19 -7.02
N ASP A 117 -7.44 2.83 -6.00
CA ASP A 117 -8.06 4.13 -6.13
C ASP A 117 -6.97 5.20 -6.20
N CYS A 118 -7.02 6.02 -7.25
CA CYS A 118 -6.01 7.05 -7.50
C CYS A 118 -6.65 8.45 -7.39
N PRO A 119 -6.93 8.95 -6.17
CA PRO A 119 -7.60 10.23 -5.97
C PRO A 119 -6.76 11.42 -6.42
N MET A 120 -5.45 11.24 -6.59
CA MET A 120 -4.53 12.27 -7.07
C MET A 120 -3.52 11.69 -8.05
N LEU A 121 -3.56 12.17 -9.28
CA LEU A 121 -2.68 11.78 -10.39
C LEU A 121 -2.14 13.01 -11.11
N LYS A 122 -1.52 13.94 -10.38
CA LYS A 122 -0.75 15.03 -10.95
C LYS A 122 0.69 14.58 -11.16
N GLU A 123 1.45 15.27 -12.00
CA GLU A 123 2.83 14.88 -12.33
C GLU A 123 3.70 14.73 -11.07
N ASP A 124 3.62 15.69 -10.16
CA ASP A 124 4.44 15.77 -8.96
C ASP A 124 3.71 15.46 -7.66
N HIS A 125 2.43 15.05 -7.75
CA HIS A 125 1.63 14.59 -6.63
C HIS A 125 0.80 13.39 -7.07
N LYS A 126 1.12 12.23 -6.59
CA LYS A 126 0.40 11.00 -6.94
C LYS A 126 0.07 10.23 -5.68
N ILE A 127 -1.16 9.76 -5.59
CA ILE A 127 -1.60 8.87 -4.50
C ILE A 127 -2.34 7.71 -5.14
N ALA A 128 -1.93 6.49 -4.79
CA ALA A 128 -2.62 5.26 -5.12
C ALA A 128 -2.98 4.53 -3.83
N ASN A 129 -4.27 4.31 -3.58
CA ASN A 129 -4.78 3.64 -2.40
C ASN A 129 -5.30 2.25 -2.77
N PHE A 130 -4.89 1.26 -1.99
CA PHE A 130 -5.38 -0.11 -2.09
C PHE A 130 -6.18 -0.43 -0.82
N ASP A 131 -7.35 -1.04 -1.02
CA ASP A 131 -8.21 -1.53 0.06
C ASP A 131 -8.04 -3.06 0.14
N ALA A 132 -7.22 -3.52 1.08
CA ALA A 132 -7.05 -4.93 1.40
C ALA A 132 -8.03 -5.34 2.50
N SER A 133 -8.29 -6.63 2.66
CA SER A 133 -9.28 -7.11 3.64
C SER A 133 -8.91 -6.78 5.09
N ASP A 134 -7.63 -6.66 5.42
CA ASP A 134 -7.07 -6.44 6.75
C ASP A 134 -6.44 -5.04 6.95
N GLY A 135 -6.37 -4.22 5.90
CA GLY A 135 -5.76 -2.89 5.99
C GLY A 135 -5.87 -2.07 4.74
N PHE A 136 -5.29 -0.87 4.81
CA PHE A 136 -5.16 0.05 3.68
C PHE A 136 -3.67 0.25 3.36
N ILE A 137 -3.37 0.36 2.07
CA ILE A 137 -2.02 0.64 1.60
C ILE A 137 -2.08 1.87 0.71
N SER A 138 -1.23 2.86 0.98
CA SER A 138 -1.14 4.07 0.18
C SER A 138 0.27 4.26 -0.35
N VAL A 139 0.42 4.44 -1.65
CA VAL A 139 1.68 4.82 -2.30
C VAL A 139 1.60 6.29 -2.64
N ILE A 140 2.43 7.10 -1.96
CA ILE A 140 2.36 8.56 -1.99
C ILE A 140 3.66 9.10 -2.56
N LEU A 141 3.54 9.90 -3.62
CA LEU A 141 4.63 10.65 -4.22
C LEU A 141 4.37 12.14 -4.08
N GLU A 142 5.36 12.86 -3.59
CA GLU A 142 5.38 14.31 -3.54
C GLU A 142 6.74 14.81 -4.05
N ASN A 143 6.72 15.56 -5.14
CA ASN A 143 7.90 16.14 -5.79
C ASN A 143 7.79 17.68 -5.75
N THR A 144 7.93 18.26 -4.59
CA THR A 144 7.98 19.72 -4.44
C THR A 144 9.43 20.21 -4.59
N TYR A 145 10.04 20.66 -3.51
CA TYR A 145 11.46 21.07 -3.50
C TYR A 145 12.39 19.86 -3.30
N THR A 146 11.94 18.91 -2.49
CA THR A 146 12.65 17.64 -2.24
C THR A 146 11.70 16.51 -2.59
N PRO A 147 12.07 15.63 -3.52
CA PRO A 147 11.23 14.49 -3.86
C PRO A 147 11.09 13.55 -2.67
N THR A 148 9.86 13.13 -2.39
CA THR A 148 9.55 12.13 -1.36
C THR A 148 8.68 11.03 -1.94
N LEU A 149 8.93 9.81 -1.48
CA LEU A 149 8.14 8.64 -1.81
C LEU A 149 7.92 7.81 -0.57
N THR A 150 6.66 7.59 -0.27
CA THR A 150 6.23 6.88 0.94
C THR A 150 5.26 5.77 0.56
N VAL A 151 5.42 4.59 1.17
CA VAL A 151 4.39 3.56 1.19
C VAL A 151 3.91 3.41 2.61
N GLN A 152 2.63 3.64 2.83
CA GLN A 152 2.01 3.55 4.15
C GLN A 152 1.04 2.38 4.21
N TYR A 153 1.18 1.57 5.25
CA TYR A 153 0.33 0.42 5.57
C TYR A 153 -0.40 0.72 6.87
N THR A 154 -1.73 0.67 6.84
CA THR A 154 -2.56 0.98 8.01
C THR A 154 -3.53 -0.17 8.25
N PRO A 155 -3.46 -0.86 9.39
CA PRO A 155 -4.42 -1.91 9.73
C PRO A 155 -5.85 -1.38 9.77
N LYS A 156 -6.83 -2.18 9.32
CA LYS A 156 -8.23 -1.89 9.59
C LYS A 156 -8.49 -2.02 11.09
N LYS A 157 -9.13 -1.01 11.67
CA LYS A 157 -9.56 -1.11 13.07
C LYS A 157 -10.60 -2.22 13.18
N GLU A 158 -10.39 -3.14 14.10
CA GLU A 158 -11.45 -4.09 14.47
C GLU A 158 -12.71 -3.30 14.84
N ALA A 159 -13.82 -3.63 14.20
CA ALA A 159 -15.09 -3.06 14.58
C ALA A 159 -15.32 -3.39 16.07
N ALA A 160 -15.44 -2.36 16.90
CA ALA A 160 -15.75 -2.53 18.30
C ALA A 160 -17.05 -3.34 18.40
N LYS A 161 -16.94 -4.56 18.95
CA LYS A 161 -18.09 -5.41 19.23
C LYS A 161 -18.84 -4.91 20.45
#